data_1b00be4a49e125366d007bf4ee67a27a
#
_entry.id   1b00be4a49e125366d007bf4ee67a27a
#
_cell.length_a   1.000
_cell.length_b   1.000
_cell.length_c   1.000
_cell.angle_alpha   90.00
_cell.angle_beta   90.00
_cell.angle_gamma   90.00
#
_symmetry.space_group_name_H-M   'P 1'
#
loop_
_entity.id
_entity.type
_entity.pdbx_description
1 polymer ?
#
loop_
_entity_poly.entity_id
_entity_poly.type
_entity_poly.pdbx_seq_one_letter_code
_entity_poly.pdbx_strand_id
1 'polypeptide(L)'
;MKALQSSPAVALTLALGLALGGCANSSYEPSPTRDTAIGAAAGAAVGAAVHGSNRTHGALAGAALAGIGTYIWSSQMAKQKRDMEAATQGSGVQVTQTADNQLKLEVPSDVSFAVNSARIEPSLEPILSRFAQTLNENPKTTVRIIGHTDSTGSDAINDPLSVNRAASVRSYLTARGVATGRIAIDGVGSREPVAGNDTEAGRARNRRVEIFVAEAPAG
;
A
#
# COMPACT_ATOMS: atom_id res chain seq x y z
N MET A 1 -58.08 22.89 41.26
CA MET A 1 -56.98 23.83 41.57
C MET A 1 -55.68 23.01 41.71
N LYS A 2 -54.84 23.10 40.69
CA LYS A 2 -53.37 22.94 40.74
C LYS A 2 -52.84 23.09 39.31
N ALA A 3 -52.00 24.06 39.18
CA ALA A 3 -51.49 24.56 37.94
C ALA A 3 -50.49 23.58 37.29
N LEU A 4 -50.57 23.39 35.97
CA LEU A 4 -49.53 22.79 35.10
C LEU A 4 -48.46 23.86 34.86
N GLN A 5 -47.23 23.51 35.24
CA GLN A 5 -46.06 24.27 34.83
C GLN A 5 -45.52 23.65 33.56
N SER A 6 -45.50 24.40 32.48
CA SER A 6 -44.91 24.09 31.20
C SER A 6 -43.42 24.49 31.21
N SER A 7 -42.53 23.55 30.94
CA SER A 7 -41.13 23.84 30.64
C SER A 7 -40.90 24.04 29.14
N PRO A 8 -40.14 25.06 28.73
CA PRO A 8 -39.83 25.25 27.30
C PRO A 8 -38.67 24.36 26.88
N ALA A 9 -38.92 23.55 25.85
CA ALA A 9 -37.89 22.83 25.12
C ALA A 9 -37.05 23.80 24.27
N VAL A 10 -35.76 23.87 24.56
CA VAL A 10 -34.79 24.60 23.74
C VAL A 10 -34.47 23.75 22.51
N ALA A 11 -34.99 24.14 21.36
CA ALA A 11 -34.65 23.56 20.09
C ALA A 11 -33.32 24.17 19.59
N LEU A 12 -32.26 23.38 19.63
CA LEU A 12 -30.97 23.76 19.05
C LEU A 12 -30.97 23.36 17.55
N THR A 13 -31.31 24.31 16.69
CA THR A 13 -31.25 24.17 15.24
C THR A 13 -29.78 24.34 14.78
N LEU A 14 -29.14 23.23 14.40
CA LEU A 14 -27.86 23.25 13.73
C LEU A 14 -28.05 23.57 12.25
N ALA A 15 -27.76 24.80 11.86
CA ALA A 15 -27.79 25.24 10.47
C ALA A 15 -26.50 24.73 9.78
N LEU A 16 -26.64 23.70 8.96
CA LEU A 16 -25.58 23.21 8.07
C LEU A 16 -25.60 24.06 6.80
N GLY A 17 -24.81 25.13 6.75
CA GLY A 17 -24.65 25.98 5.58
C GLY A 17 -23.83 25.29 4.50
N LEU A 18 -24.45 24.73 3.46
CA LEU A 18 -23.79 24.39 2.20
C LEU A 18 -23.52 25.70 1.44
N ALA A 19 -22.29 26.15 1.45
CA ALA A 19 -21.80 27.17 0.53
C ALA A 19 -21.34 26.50 -0.77
N LEU A 20 -22.26 26.32 -1.73
CA LEU A 20 -21.96 26.15 -3.14
C LEU A 20 -21.79 27.53 -3.75
N GLY A 21 -20.58 27.90 -4.13
CA GLY A 21 -20.35 29.16 -4.80
C GLY A 21 -18.92 29.37 -5.23
N GLY A 22 -18.70 29.39 -6.52
CA GLY A 22 -17.57 30.10 -7.09
C GLY A 22 -16.64 29.27 -7.97
N CYS A 23 -16.98 29.17 -9.26
CA CYS A 23 -16.00 29.04 -10.31
C CYS A 23 -15.09 30.27 -10.30
N ALA A 24 -13.90 30.16 -9.74
CA ALA A 24 -12.81 31.09 -9.95
C ALA A 24 -11.68 30.34 -10.63
N ASN A 25 -11.42 30.71 -11.86
CA ASN A 25 -10.26 30.31 -12.65
C ASN A 25 -9.03 30.94 -12.00
N SER A 26 -8.43 30.28 -11.01
CA SER A 26 -7.14 30.66 -10.48
C SER A 26 -6.18 29.53 -10.81
N SER A 27 -5.15 29.86 -11.55
CA SER A 27 -3.96 29.06 -11.81
C SER A 27 -3.46 28.49 -10.48
N TYR A 28 -3.68 27.21 -10.28
CA TYR A 28 -3.24 26.47 -9.10
C TYR A 28 -1.72 26.27 -9.20
N GLU A 29 -0.96 27.02 -8.44
CA GLU A 29 0.42 26.66 -8.13
C GLU A 29 0.39 25.70 -6.94
N PRO A 30 0.84 24.44 -7.11
CA PRO A 30 0.91 23.49 -6.01
C PRO A 30 1.97 23.95 -5.01
N SER A 31 1.54 24.36 -3.83
CA SER A 31 2.47 24.62 -2.72
C SER A 31 2.64 23.34 -1.91
N PRO A 32 3.87 22.84 -1.73
CA PRO A 32 4.15 21.52 -1.16
C PRO A 32 3.70 21.33 0.30
N THR A 33 3.33 22.41 0.98
CA THR A 33 2.92 22.36 2.40
C THR A 33 1.42 22.17 2.64
N ARG A 34 0.56 22.41 1.65
CA ARG A 34 -0.92 22.21 1.79
C ARG A 34 -1.38 20.83 1.40
N ASP A 35 -0.74 20.23 0.41
CA ASP A 35 -1.14 18.91 -0.10
C ASP A 35 -0.78 17.77 0.86
N THR A 36 0.21 17.98 1.73
CA THR A 36 0.62 17.03 2.78
C THR A 36 -0.41 16.85 3.90
N ALA A 37 -1.16 17.92 4.26
CA ALA A 37 -2.15 17.84 5.34
C ALA A 37 -3.46 17.14 4.90
N ILE A 38 -3.80 17.22 3.60
CA ILE A 38 -5.01 16.61 3.04
C ILE A 38 -4.81 15.10 2.80
N GLY A 39 -3.61 14.68 2.40
CA GLY A 39 -3.28 13.28 2.17
C GLY A 39 -3.32 12.41 3.42
N ALA A 40 -2.84 12.91 4.56
CA ALA A 40 -2.80 12.19 5.82
C ALA A 40 -4.20 11.92 6.41
N ALA A 41 -5.14 12.86 6.24
CA ALA A 41 -6.52 12.70 6.71
C ALA A 41 -7.34 11.75 5.81
N ALA A 42 -7.08 11.73 4.50
CA ALA A 42 -7.78 10.87 3.56
C ALA A 42 -7.34 9.39 3.67
N GLY A 43 -6.05 9.13 3.90
CA GLY A 43 -5.51 7.77 4.03
C GLY A 43 -6.05 7.01 5.24
N ALA A 44 -6.21 7.70 6.39
CA ALA A 44 -6.77 7.12 7.60
C ALA A 44 -8.27 6.81 7.46
N ALA A 45 -9.01 7.62 6.69
CA ALA A 45 -10.44 7.41 6.47
C ALA A 45 -10.73 6.26 5.50
N VAL A 46 -9.92 6.07 4.46
CA VAL A 46 -10.07 4.99 3.48
C VAL A 46 -9.69 3.64 4.07
N GLY A 47 -8.61 3.56 4.86
CA GLY A 47 -8.21 2.32 5.55
C GLY A 47 -9.27 1.81 6.52
N ALA A 48 -10.02 2.70 7.18
CA ALA A 48 -11.10 2.36 8.09
C ALA A 48 -12.39 1.95 7.37
N ALA A 49 -12.62 2.41 6.14
CA ALA A 49 -13.85 2.15 5.39
C ALA A 49 -13.86 0.81 4.65
N VAL A 50 -12.69 0.26 4.31
CA VAL A 50 -12.56 -0.95 3.47
C VAL A 50 -12.63 -2.24 4.28
N HIS A 51 -12.43 -2.19 5.61
CA HIS A 51 -12.44 -3.38 6.48
C HIS A 51 -13.64 -3.37 7.44
N GLY A 52 -14.78 -3.88 6.99
CA GLY A 52 -16.06 -3.86 7.71
C GLY A 52 -16.13 -4.66 9.02
N SER A 53 -15.21 -5.55 9.36
CA SER A 53 -15.25 -6.35 10.60
C SER A 53 -13.99 -6.35 11.46
N ASN A 54 -12.85 -5.89 10.95
CA ASN A 54 -11.59 -5.83 11.71
C ASN A 54 -10.94 -4.44 11.62
N ARG A 55 -11.66 -3.44 12.12
CA ARG A 55 -11.23 -2.02 12.15
C ARG A 55 -9.88 -1.79 12.81
N THR A 56 -9.49 -2.65 13.75
CA THR A 56 -8.21 -2.55 14.45
C THR A 56 -7.01 -3.00 13.60
N HIS A 57 -7.16 -4.01 12.74
CA HIS A 57 -6.06 -4.50 11.90
C HIS A 57 -5.87 -3.64 10.65
N GLY A 58 -6.95 -3.14 10.05
CA GLY A 58 -6.87 -2.18 8.92
C GLY A 58 -6.31 -0.82 9.37
N ALA A 59 -6.67 -0.37 10.57
CA ALA A 59 -6.12 0.85 11.17
C ALA A 59 -4.65 0.66 11.60
N LEU A 60 -4.23 -0.54 12.01
CA LEU A 60 -2.84 -0.83 12.38
C LEU A 60 -1.96 -1.02 11.13
N ALA A 61 -2.46 -1.62 10.05
CA ALA A 61 -1.75 -1.65 8.78
C ALA A 61 -1.63 -0.26 8.17
N GLY A 62 -2.69 0.57 8.24
CA GLY A 62 -2.66 1.99 7.86
C GLY A 62 -1.85 2.85 8.83
N ALA A 63 -1.94 2.60 10.14
CA ALA A 63 -1.26 3.40 11.17
C ALA A 63 0.21 3.02 11.36
N ALA A 64 0.61 1.77 11.09
CA ALA A 64 2.03 1.41 11.04
C ALA A 64 2.77 2.11 9.88
N LEU A 65 2.03 2.50 8.83
CA LEU A 65 2.54 3.35 7.77
C LEU A 65 2.35 4.85 8.08
N ALA A 66 1.34 5.24 8.86
CA ALA A 66 1.06 6.62 9.26
C ALA A 66 1.91 7.10 10.46
N GLY A 67 2.62 6.22 11.14
CA GLY A 67 3.48 6.57 12.28
C GLY A 67 4.81 7.21 11.90
N ILE A 68 5.16 7.30 10.62
CA ILE A 68 6.42 7.87 10.14
C ILE A 68 6.10 8.87 9.03
N GLY A 69 5.84 10.11 9.37
CA GLY A 69 5.82 11.28 8.48
C GLY A 69 5.10 11.09 7.12
N THR A 70 4.58 12.14 6.59
CA THR A 70 4.02 12.16 5.22
C THR A 70 5.11 11.80 4.22
N TYR A 71 4.94 10.70 3.49
CA TYR A 71 5.86 10.33 2.41
C TYR A 71 5.83 11.38 1.31
N ILE A 72 7.00 11.70 0.76
CA ILE A 72 7.14 12.68 -0.31
C ILE A 72 7.08 11.93 -1.65
N TRP A 73 6.25 12.41 -2.57
CA TRP A 73 6.30 12.00 -3.96
C TRP A 73 7.23 12.92 -4.73
N SER A 74 8.51 12.59 -4.77
CA SER A 74 9.52 13.36 -5.47
C SER A 74 9.55 13.08 -6.99
N SER A 75 10.26 13.91 -7.74
CA SER A 75 10.54 13.66 -9.15
C SER A 75 11.32 12.35 -9.35
N GLN A 76 12.11 11.93 -8.38
CA GLN A 76 12.83 10.65 -8.39
C GLN A 76 11.87 9.47 -8.26
N MET A 77 10.89 9.56 -7.35
CA MET A 77 9.84 8.54 -7.23
C MET A 77 8.99 8.46 -8.52
N ALA A 78 8.67 9.60 -9.12
CA ALA A 78 7.97 9.64 -10.41
C ALA A 78 8.79 9.00 -11.54
N LYS A 79 10.11 9.22 -11.57
CA LYS A 79 11.02 8.55 -12.51
C LYS A 79 11.05 7.05 -12.24
N GLN A 80 11.22 6.63 -10.99
CA GLN A 80 11.25 5.22 -10.60
C GLN A 80 9.97 4.49 -11.01
N LYS A 81 8.81 5.11 -10.82
CA LYS A 81 7.52 4.57 -11.27
C LYS A 81 7.54 4.31 -12.78
N ARG A 82 7.89 5.31 -13.60
CA ARG A 82 7.96 5.15 -15.06
C ARG A 82 8.93 4.06 -15.50
N ASP A 83 10.11 4.01 -14.87
CA ASP A 83 11.13 2.99 -15.15
C ASP A 83 10.61 1.59 -14.85
N MET A 84 9.86 1.43 -13.75
CA MET A 84 9.26 0.16 -13.38
C MET A 84 8.07 -0.19 -14.27
N GLU A 85 7.21 0.76 -14.62
CA GLU A 85 6.12 0.53 -15.59
C GLU A 85 6.66 0.01 -16.92
N ALA A 86 7.75 0.59 -17.41
CA ALA A 86 8.41 0.12 -18.64
C ALA A 86 9.00 -1.29 -18.48
N ALA A 87 9.64 -1.58 -17.35
CA ALA A 87 10.27 -2.86 -17.09
C ALA A 87 9.27 -4.02 -16.87
N THR A 88 8.04 -3.69 -16.46
CA THR A 88 7.01 -4.68 -16.13
C THR A 88 5.99 -4.91 -17.25
N GLN A 89 6.12 -4.23 -18.39
CA GLN A 89 5.19 -4.41 -19.51
C GLN A 89 5.09 -5.88 -19.94
N GLY A 90 3.86 -6.39 -19.99
CA GLY A 90 3.57 -7.77 -20.41
C GLY A 90 3.92 -8.86 -19.39
N SER A 91 4.46 -8.51 -18.22
CA SER A 91 4.85 -9.48 -17.18
C SER A 91 3.73 -9.86 -16.21
N GLY A 92 2.62 -9.13 -16.20
CA GLY A 92 1.55 -9.25 -15.20
C GLY A 92 1.83 -8.49 -13.89
N VAL A 93 3.04 -7.97 -13.66
CA VAL A 93 3.36 -7.12 -12.51
C VAL A 93 2.70 -5.74 -12.69
N GLN A 94 1.94 -5.32 -11.68
CA GLN A 94 1.29 -4.02 -11.69
C GLN A 94 2.11 -3.01 -10.89
N VAL A 95 2.22 -1.79 -11.41
CA VAL A 95 2.94 -0.68 -10.78
C VAL A 95 1.98 0.46 -10.56
N THR A 96 1.78 0.87 -9.31
CA THR A 96 0.83 1.93 -8.95
C THR A 96 1.43 2.90 -7.94
N GLN A 97 0.88 4.10 -7.86
CA GLN A 97 1.10 5.03 -6.76
C GLN A 97 -0.05 4.91 -5.79
N THR A 98 0.26 4.74 -4.50
CA THR A 98 -0.75 4.69 -3.45
C THR A 98 -1.20 6.10 -3.02
N ALA A 99 -2.34 6.19 -2.33
CA ALA A 99 -2.86 7.47 -1.86
C ALA A 99 -1.95 8.16 -0.83
N ASP A 100 -1.11 7.40 -0.15
CA ASP A 100 -0.11 7.88 0.81
C ASP A 100 1.29 8.07 0.19
N ASN A 101 1.34 8.26 -1.14
CA ASN A 101 2.57 8.57 -1.89
C ASN A 101 3.67 7.49 -1.80
N GLN A 102 3.29 6.21 -1.80
CA GLN A 102 4.23 5.12 -1.99
C GLN A 102 4.14 4.57 -3.42
N LEU A 103 5.24 4.05 -3.93
CA LEU A 103 5.23 3.22 -5.13
C LEU A 103 4.91 1.78 -4.72
N LYS A 104 3.82 1.21 -5.25
CA LYS A 104 3.44 -0.19 -5.03
C LYS A 104 3.69 -0.99 -6.30
N LEU A 105 4.43 -2.10 -6.16
CA LEU A 105 4.54 -3.16 -7.15
C LEU A 105 3.74 -4.36 -6.63
N GLU A 106 2.79 -4.84 -7.42
CA GLU A 106 2.03 -6.06 -7.15
C GLU A 106 2.51 -7.16 -8.09
N VAL A 107 3.14 -8.17 -7.53
CA VAL A 107 3.83 -9.25 -8.23
C VAL A 107 3.01 -10.54 -8.07
N PRO A 108 2.31 -11.02 -9.13
CA PRO A 108 1.58 -12.29 -9.06
C PRO A 108 2.52 -13.46 -8.80
N SER A 109 2.20 -14.31 -7.80
CA SER A 109 3.08 -15.42 -7.44
C SER A 109 3.15 -16.51 -8.52
N ASP A 110 2.09 -16.68 -9.29
CA ASP A 110 1.98 -17.76 -10.29
C ASP A 110 2.98 -17.63 -11.45
N VAL A 111 3.41 -16.38 -11.74
CA VAL A 111 4.42 -16.11 -12.77
C VAL A 111 5.81 -15.80 -12.17
N SER A 112 5.91 -15.74 -10.86
CA SER A 112 7.08 -15.22 -10.16
C SER A 112 7.77 -16.24 -9.26
N PHE A 113 7.05 -17.28 -8.84
CA PHE A 113 7.55 -18.33 -7.97
C PHE A 113 7.08 -19.70 -8.45
N ALA A 114 7.91 -20.73 -8.26
CA ALA A 114 7.50 -22.10 -8.46
C ALA A 114 6.34 -22.47 -7.50
N VAL A 115 5.52 -23.44 -7.91
CA VAL A 115 4.34 -23.89 -7.13
C VAL A 115 4.79 -24.35 -5.74
N ASN A 116 4.08 -23.87 -4.71
CA ASN A 116 4.40 -24.14 -3.29
C ASN A 116 5.84 -23.84 -2.90
N SER A 117 6.47 -22.89 -3.56
CA SER A 117 7.88 -22.54 -3.38
C SER A 117 8.05 -21.03 -3.20
N ALA A 118 9.17 -20.67 -2.62
CA ALA A 118 9.68 -19.31 -2.55
C ALA A 118 10.85 -19.07 -3.54
N ARG A 119 11.15 -20.03 -4.40
CA ARG A 119 12.19 -19.87 -5.42
C ARG A 119 11.69 -18.92 -6.51
N ILE A 120 12.44 -17.85 -6.74
CA ILE A 120 12.17 -16.88 -7.80
C ILE A 120 12.32 -17.56 -9.16
N GLU A 121 11.33 -17.36 -10.02
CA GLU A 121 11.38 -17.83 -11.41
C GLU A 121 12.26 -16.90 -12.27
N PRO A 122 12.93 -17.44 -13.29
CA PRO A 122 13.80 -16.64 -14.16
C PRO A 122 13.10 -15.48 -14.85
N SER A 123 11.79 -15.56 -15.06
CA SER A 123 10.96 -14.49 -15.63
C SER A 123 10.89 -13.23 -14.77
N LEU A 124 10.98 -13.36 -13.44
CA LEU A 124 10.97 -12.23 -12.51
C LEU A 124 12.35 -11.58 -12.34
N GLU A 125 13.43 -12.29 -12.62
CA GLU A 125 14.79 -11.79 -12.36
C GLU A 125 15.15 -10.48 -13.08
N PRO A 126 14.82 -10.26 -14.37
CA PRO A 126 15.07 -8.99 -15.05
C PRO A 126 14.35 -7.82 -14.39
N ILE A 127 13.10 -8.04 -13.94
CA ILE A 127 12.29 -7.03 -13.28
C ILE A 127 12.90 -6.64 -11.94
N LEU A 128 13.27 -7.65 -11.12
CA LEU A 128 13.93 -7.40 -9.84
C LEU A 128 15.32 -6.78 -10.00
N SER A 129 16.05 -7.10 -11.06
CA SER A 129 17.34 -6.48 -11.38
C SER A 129 17.17 -4.99 -11.70
N ARG A 130 16.17 -4.65 -12.54
CA ARG A 130 15.86 -3.25 -12.82
C ARG A 130 15.38 -2.53 -11.57
N PHE A 131 14.56 -3.19 -10.75
CA PHE A 131 14.10 -2.63 -9.48
C PHE A 131 15.27 -2.35 -8.52
N ALA A 132 16.20 -3.28 -8.34
CA ALA A 132 17.39 -3.05 -7.55
C ALA A 132 18.21 -1.85 -8.05
N GLN A 133 18.35 -1.69 -9.37
CA GLN A 133 19.01 -0.52 -9.95
C GLN A 133 18.30 0.77 -9.56
N THR A 134 16.99 0.86 -9.72
CA THR A 134 16.22 2.06 -9.36
C THR A 134 16.30 2.38 -7.86
N LEU A 135 16.36 1.37 -7.00
CA LEU A 135 16.54 1.54 -5.55
C LEU A 135 17.95 2.05 -5.19
N ASN A 136 18.98 1.63 -5.93
CA ASN A 136 20.34 2.12 -5.75
C ASN A 136 20.51 3.57 -6.28
N GLU A 137 19.78 3.94 -7.34
CA GLU A 137 19.67 5.32 -7.82
C GLU A 137 18.95 6.23 -6.81
N ASN A 138 18.06 5.65 -5.96
CA ASN A 138 17.28 6.36 -4.94
C ASN A 138 17.61 5.87 -3.52
N PRO A 139 18.78 6.19 -2.96
CA PRO A 139 19.23 5.62 -1.69
C PRO A 139 18.44 6.08 -0.45
N LYS A 140 17.63 7.13 -0.56
CA LYS A 140 16.78 7.65 0.53
C LYS A 140 15.45 6.92 0.67
N THR A 141 15.16 5.95 -0.19
CA THR A 141 13.91 5.19 -0.11
C THR A 141 14.04 3.98 0.81
N THR A 142 12.93 3.62 1.45
CA THR A 142 12.75 2.36 2.18
C THR A 142 11.83 1.44 1.40
N VAL A 143 11.98 0.14 1.62
CA VAL A 143 11.22 -0.90 0.93
C VAL A 143 10.53 -1.78 1.96
N ARG A 144 9.25 -2.07 1.77
CA ARG A 144 8.52 -3.10 2.52
C ARG A 144 7.99 -4.14 1.54
N ILE A 145 8.25 -5.40 1.82
CA ILE A 145 7.84 -6.54 0.99
C ILE A 145 6.90 -7.42 1.80
N ILE A 146 5.70 -7.66 1.29
CA ILE A 146 4.66 -8.45 1.96
C ILE A 146 4.28 -9.63 1.07
N GLY A 147 4.41 -10.84 1.59
CA GLY A 147 3.95 -12.05 0.92
C GLY A 147 2.52 -12.42 1.32
N HIS A 148 1.75 -12.89 0.34
CA HIS A 148 0.36 -13.36 0.50
C HIS A 148 0.19 -14.72 -0.15
N THR A 149 -0.77 -15.49 0.37
CA THR A 149 -1.23 -16.75 -0.22
C THR A 149 -2.74 -16.70 -0.47
N ASP A 150 -3.28 -17.68 -1.17
CA ASP A 150 -4.70 -17.94 -1.14
C ASP A 150 -5.07 -18.72 0.13
N SER A 151 -6.36 -19.06 0.28
CA SER A 151 -6.87 -19.81 1.42
C SER A 151 -6.69 -21.33 1.32
N THR A 152 -5.96 -21.83 0.31
CA THR A 152 -5.73 -23.27 0.14
C THR A 152 -4.66 -23.74 1.13
N GLY A 153 -4.98 -24.79 1.88
CA GLY A 153 -4.09 -25.32 2.91
C GLY A 153 -4.32 -24.69 4.29
N SER A 154 -3.40 -24.91 5.21
CA SER A 154 -3.47 -24.39 6.58
C SER A 154 -2.56 -23.18 6.77
N ASP A 155 -2.82 -22.39 7.81
CA ASP A 155 -1.96 -21.26 8.20
C ASP A 155 -0.54 -21.73 8.53
N ALA A 156 -0.37 -22.93 9.07
CA ALA A 156 0.94 -23.54 9.33
C ALA A 156 1.80 -23.69 8.06
N ILE A 157 1.17 -23.76 6.87
CA ILE A 157 1.85 -23.80 5.56
C ILE A 157 1.92 -22.39 4.96
N ASN A 158 0.82 -21.65 5.01
CA ASN A 158 0.67 -20.37 4.33
C ASN A 158 1.51 -19.25 4.96
N ASP A 159 1.58 -19.21 6.30
CA ASP A 159 2.35 -18.20 7.00
C ASP A 159 3.85 -18.26 6.65
N PRO A 160 4.56 -19.40 6.83
CA PRO A 160 5.97 -19.48 6.46
C PRO A 160 6.20 -19.33 4.95
N LEU A 161 5.30 -19.81 4.09
CA LEU A 161 5.42 -19.64 2.64
C LEU A 161 5.42 -18.18 2.23
N SER A 162 4.48 -17.40 2.79
CA SER A 162 4.36 -15.97 2.51
C SER A 162 5.60 -15.18 2.97
N VAL A 163 6.11 -15.46 4.18
CA VAL A 163 7.35 -14.87 4.70
C VAL A 163 8.55 -15.25 3.81
N ASN A 164 8.67 -16.53 3.42
CA ASN A 164 9.78 -17.01 2.62
C ASN A 164 9.81 -16.38 1.23
N ARG A 165 8.65 -16.13 0.60
CA ARG A 165 8.58 -15.42 -0.69
C ARG A 165 9.08 -13.99 -0.57
N ALA A 166 8.66 -13.26 0.47
CA ALA A 166 9.17 -11.93 0.75
C ALA A 166 10.67 -11.92 1.04
N ALA A 167 11.17 -12.93 1.78
CA ALA A 167 12.59 -13.11 2.07
C ALA A 167 13.41 -13.38 0.82
N SER A 168 12.90 -14.17 -0.13
CA SER A 168 13.58 -14.44 -1.40
C SER A 168 13.76 -13.18 -2.23
N VAL A 169 12.70 -12.34 -2.31
CA VAL A 169 12.80 -11.04 -2.99
C VAL A 169 13.84 -10.14 -2.30
N ARG A 170 13.81 -10.03 -0.97
CA ARG A 170 14.83 -9.27 -0.23
C ARG A 170 16.24 -9.78 -0.53
N SER A 171 16.44 -11.08 -0.47
CA SER A 171 17.76 -11.70 -0.73
C SER A 171 18.25 -11.40 -2.14
N TYR A 172 17.36 -11.41 -3.12
CA TYR A 172 17.68 -11.07 -4.50
C TYR A 172 18.10 -9.59 -4.66
N LEU A 173 17.38 -8.68 -4.01
CA LEU A 173 17.69 -7.24 -4.04
C LEU A 173 19.01 -6.94 -3.32
N THR A 174 19.26 -7.57 -2.16
CA THR A 174 20.49 -7.37 -1.40
C THR A 174 21.71 -7.91 -2.14
N ALA A 175 21.58 -9.02 -2.84
CA ALA A 175 22.64 -9.55 -3.71
C ALA A 175 22.99 -8.58 -4.86
N ARG A 176 22.13 -7.60 -5.16
CA ARG A 176 22.33 -6.54 -6.17
C ARG A 176 22.66 -5.18 -5.56
N GLY A 177 23.11 -5.15 -4.32
CA GLY A 177 23.66 -3.97 -3.65
C GLY A 177 22.63 -3.11 -2.91
N VAL A 178 21.37 -3.51 -2.84
CA VAL A 178 20.40 -2.78 -2.00
C VAL A 178 20.68 -3.09 -0.52
N ALA A 179 20.93 -2.06 0.28
CA ALA A 179 21.28 -2.25 1.70
C ALA A 179 20.13 -2.95 2.45
N THR A 180 20.44 -4.03 3.16
CA THR A 180 19.48 -4.86 3.89
C THR A 180 18.64 -4.05 4.89
N GLY A 181 19.24 -3.07 5.56
CA GLY A 181 18.55 -2.20 6.52
C GLY A 181 17.48 -1.30 5.92
N ARG A 182 17.42 -1.18 4.58
CA ARG A 182 16.35 -0.47 3.86
C ARG A 182 15.14 -1.35 3.56
N ILE A 183 15.24 -2.68 3.77
CA ILE A 183 14.23 -3.64 3.32
C ILE A 183 13.62 -4.35 4.52
N ALA A 184 12.38 -4.02 4.84
CA ALA A 184 11.54 -4.77 5.76
C ALA A 184 10.76 -5.86 5.00
N ILE A 185 10.54 -7.00 5.62
CA ILE A 185 9.71 -8.08 5.07
C ILE A 185 8.60 -8.46 6.03
N ASP A 186 7.51 -8.94 5.48
CA ASP A 186 6.37 -9.50 6.22
C ASP A 186 5.72 -10.63 5.42
N GLY A 187 4.95 -11.48 6.09
CA GLY A 187 4.14 -12.50 5.47
C GLY A 187 2.83 -12.65 6.22
N VAL A 188 1.73 -12.45 5.52
CA VAL A 188 0.39 -12.46 6.12
C VAL A 188 -0.42 -13.71 5.77
N GLY A 189 0.20 -14.67 5.09
CA GLY A 189 -0.51 -15.88 4.67
C GLY A 189 -1.75 -15.53 3.85
N SER A 190 -2.87 -16.14 4.18
CA SER A 190 -4.17 -15.95 3.52
C SER A 190 -5.07 -14.88 4.19
N ARG A 191 -4.55 -14.15 5.17
CA ARG A 191 -5.37 -13.26 6.03
C ARG A 191 -5.82 -11.96 5.36
N GLU A 192 -5.17 -11.56 4.27
CA GLU A 192 -5.47 -10.30 3.56
C GLU A 192 -5.78 -10.57 2.08
N PRO A 193 -6.95 -11.18 1.78
CA PRO A 193 -7.34 -11.45 0.41
C PRO A 193 -7.79 -10.17 -0.31
N VAL A 194 -7.43 -10.05 -1.60
CA VAL A 194 -7.89 -8.98 -2.51
C VAL A 194 -9.00 -9.44 -3.44
N ALA A 195 -9.30 -10.75 -3.43
CA ALA A 195 -10.38 -11.36 -4.19
C ALA A 195 -11.00 -12.52 -3.42
N GLY A 196 -12.20 -12.97 -3.83
CA GLY A 196 -12.81 -14.17 -3.26
C GLY A 196 -11.95 -15.42 -3.53
N ASN A 197 -11.88 -16.33 -2.57
CA ASN A 197 -11.12 -17.58 -2.69
C ASN A 197 -11.93 -18.74 -3.33
N ASP A 198 -13.19 -18.50 -3.67
CA ASP A 198 -14.11 -19.52 -4.21
C ASP A 198 -13.74 -19.94 -5.64
N THR A 199 -13.09 -19.05 -6.40
CA THR A 199 -12.69 -19.30 -7.78
C THR A 199 -11.16 -19.35 -7.92
N GLU A 200 -10.65 -20.11 -8.91
CA GLU A 200 -9.21 -20.13 -9.19
C GLU A 200 -8.67 -18.74 -9.56
N ALA A 201 -9.41 -17.98 -10.36
CA ALA A 201 -9.03 -16.62 -10.71
C ALA A 201 -8.91 -15.69 -9.48
N GLY A 202 -9.79 -15.86 -8.50
CA GLY A 202 -9.71 -15.11 -7.23
C GLY A 202 -8.51 -15.56 -6.39
N ARG A 203 -8.29 -16.87 -6.26
CA ARG A 203 -7.11 -17.42 -5.58
C ARG A 203 -5.79 -16.95 -6.22
N ALA A 204 -5.72 -16.97 -7.55
CA ALA A 204 -4.55 -16.48 -8.29
C ALA A 204 -4.22 -15.02 -7.95
N ARG A 205 -5.24 -14.17 -7.78
CA ARG A 205 -5.03 -12.78 -7.35
C ARG A 205 -4.58 -12.67 -5.89
N ASN A 206 -4.97 -13.59 -5.04
CA ASN A 206 -4.56 -13.61 -3.64
C ASN A 206 -3.11 -14.09 -3.49
N ARG A 207 -2.64 -15.01 -4.34
CA ARG A 207 -1.23 -15.44 -4.41
C ARG A 207 -0.39 -14.32 -5.02
N ARG A 208 0.18 -13.45 -4.20
CA ARG A 208 0.97 -12.30 -4.66
C ARG A 208 2.06 -11.91 -3.66
N VAL A 209 3.00 -11.11 -4.13
CA VAL A 209 3.91 -10.34 -3.29
C VAL A 209 3.69 -8.86 -3.58
N GLU A 210 3.50 -8.08 -2.55
CA GLU A 210 3.39 -6.63 -2.63
C GLU A 210 4.69 -5.99 -2.18
N ILE A 211 5.20 -5.03 -2.95
CA ILE A 211 6.42 -4.30 -2.64
C ILE A 211 6.06 -2.83 -2.59
N PHE A 212 6.25 -2.22 -1.44
CA PHE A 212 6.04 -0.78 -1.22
C PHE A 212 7.38 -0.08 -1.13
N VAL A 213 7.52 1.03 -1.83
CA VAL A 213 8.67 1.92 -1.76
C VAL A 213 8.21 3.29 -1.32
N ALA A 214 8.85 3.80 -0.28
CA ALA A 214 8.56 5.12 0.26
C ALA A 214 9.85 5.95 0.38
N GLU A 215 9.76 7.24 0.11
CA GLU A 215 10.81 8.21 0.39
C GLU A 215 10.46 8.97 1.67
N ALA A 216 11.33 8.88 2.67
CA ALA A 216 11.15 9.62 3.90
C ALA A 216 11.35 11.12 3.66
N PRO A 217 10.60 12.02 4.34
CA PRO A 217 10.89 13.44 4.32
C PRO A 217 12.34 13.70 4.73
N ALA A 218 12.99 14.66 4.08
CA ALA A 218 14.28 15.14 4.55
C ALA A 218 14.07 15.73 5.94
N GLY A 219 14.72 15.15 6.96
CA GLY A 219 14.72 15.66 8.31
C GLY A 219 15.49 16.97 8.42
#